data_21ba489444a0d40fa85416f3633300e9
#
_entry.id   21ba489444a0d40fa85416f3633300e9
#
_cell.length_a   1.000
_cell.length_b   1.000
_cell.length_c   1.000
_cell.angle_alpha   90.00
_cell.angle_beta   90.00
_cell.angle_gamma   90.00
#
_symmetry.space_group_name_H-M   'P 1'
#
loop_
_entity.id
_entity.type
_entity.pdbx_description
1 polymer ?
#
loop_
_entity_poly.entity_id
_entity_poly.type
_entity_poly.pdbx_seq_one_letter_code
_entity_poly.pdbx_strand_id
1 'polypeptide(L)'
;MDIEEDKLDEADLDFDGLSFEQKLIKWRENVSKSVKSRQEYIEQVQQNNKEKRLELLQYTSPEGWVKIIMKCKEDPIFFFNMFLWTYNPRLAKPHVPFITYPYQDDFIKQIVSAVETGIDVWIEKSRDMGLSWVMLGIFLRWFLFKEWSVLLWSYKEDYVDAQGNMDSAFERLRYMLKRLPKQMKPKNLLNKYMNISAPWCWEISWDVWVNFWTWWRRKVVFMDEFALRPRDETALQKTKDVTECRIFWWTPNGTGNVYGKVMTNHKAYRHLLNKKIRLPRRLHPLKTNTWYEFQKMTRTATDLAQEVDISYETSVVNAVYPLFLQMATKGTYVYDVTRHTYWSWDFGRDSIAFCLWQKDFQTGNVFLIKSFRRVNWNIKDFAWLVLGKPYAWNSWVYDERDFKIMKFMQLVRFHDHFWDPYNSDSRTVVSDDSIRKALSEMGINLTTNRKSTLRERITKTQLGMNRLFYDKDNYEREQSIIQSHYPQKSENRELTSEQRLPVHDENSHFRTCTEYFFDNEPLVSWDDWGMVINNRLYS
;
A
#
# COMPACT_ATOMS: atom_id res chain seq x y z
N MET A 1 2.82 -6.63 29.15
CA MET A 1 3.81 -5.81 29.87
C MET A 1 3.83 -4.51 29.11
N ASP A 2 3.01 -3.57 29.56
CA ASP A 2 2.94 -2.22 29.01
C ASP A 2 4.28 -1.57 29.32
N ILE A 3 5.04 -1.26 28.29
CA ILE A 3 6.23 -0.43 28.41
C ILE A 3 5.69 0.95 28.76
N GLU A 4 5.87 1.37 30.00
CA GLU A 4 5.63 2.76 30.41
C GLU A 4 6.31 3.64 29.35
N GLU A 5 5.52 4.50 28.72
CA GLU A 5 6.03 5.52 27.81
C GLU A 5 7.09 6.31 28.55
N ASP A 6 8.32 6.18 28.09
CA ASP A 6 9.48 6.83 28.70
C ASP A 6 9.22 8.35 28.77
N LYS A 7 9.04 8.85 29.98
CA LYS A 7 8.97 10.30 30.31
C LYS A 7 10.17 11.12 29.82
N LEU A 8 11.13 10.50 29.18
CA LEU A 8 12.31 11.12 28.54
C LEU A 8 12.03 11.66 27.13
N ASP A 9 10.89 11.32 26.52
CA ASP A 9 10.50 11.83 25.19
C ASP A 9 9.63 13.11 25.26
N GLU A 10 9.23 13.56 26.44
CA GLU A 10 8.48 14.79 26.70
C GLU A 10 9.38 16.01 27.01
N ALA A 11 10.58 16.07 26.50
CA ALA A 11 11.21 17.40 26.38
C ALA A 11 10.40 18.15 25.33
N ASP A 12 9.47 19.00 25.77
CA ASP A 12 8.75 19.96 24.96
C ASP A 12 9.76 20.72 24.11
N LEU A 13 9.93 20.25 22.87
CA LEU A 13 10.71 20.95 21.86
C LEU A 13 9.84 22.12 21.41
N ASP A 14 9.85 23.20 22.20
CA ASP A 14 9.27 24.46 21.79
C ASP A 14 10.03 24.95 20.55
N PHE A 15 9.40 24.80 19.41
CA PHE A 15 9.89 25.26 18.11
C PHE A 15 9.26 26.59 17.69
N ASP A 16 8.40 27.16 18.52
CA ASP A 16 7.70 28.40 18.19
C ASP A 16 8.71 29.56 18.04
N GLY A 17 8.54 30.33 16.99
CA GLY A 17 9.39 31.48 16.68
C GLY A 17 10.76 31.16 16.05
N LEU A 18 11.15 29.90 15.88
CA LEU A 18 12.45 29.54 15.30
C LEU A 18 12.37 29.40 13.76
N SER A 19 13.42 29.85 13.07
CA SER A 19 13.60 29.57 11.64
C SER A 19 13.79 28.07 11.38
N PHE A 20 13.60 27.63 10.14
CA PHE A 20 13.79 26.22 9.74
C PHE A 20 15.21 25.70 10.08
N GLU A 21 16.24 26.51 9.84
CA GLU A 21 17.63 26.15 10.16
C GLU A 21 17.85 26.03 11.68
N GLN A 22 17.30 26.94 12.48
CA GLN A 22 17.38 26.89 13.94
C GLN A 22 16.63 25.66 14.51
N LYS A 23 15.46 25.34 13.96
CA LYS A 23 14.72 24.11 14.29
C LYS A 23 15.56 22.87 14.01
N LEU A 24 16.24 22.84 12.87
CA LEU A 24 17.08 21.72 12.46
C LEU A 24 18.32 21.55 13.37
N ILE A 25 18.96 22.65 13.79
CA ILE A 25 20.11 22.64 14.71
C ILE A 25 19.67 22.12 16.09
N LYS A 26 18.64 22.73 16.67
CA LYS A 26 18.09 22.35 17.98
C LYS A 26 17.62 20.89 18.00
N TRP A 27 17.00 20.45 16.92
CA TRP A 27 16.62 19.05 16.74
C TRP A 27 17.84 18.12 16.71
N ARG A 28 18.89 18.45 15.92
CA ARG A 28 20.13 17.63 15.83
C ARG A 28 20.83 17.50 17.18
N GLU A 29 20.86 18.56 17.96
CA GLU A 29 21.44 18.53 19.31
C GLU A 29 20.67 17.62 20.26
N ASN A 30 19.33 17.67 20.25
CA ASN A 30 18.49 16.84 21.12
C ASN A 30 18.47 15.37 20.70
N VAL A 31 18.42 15.10 19.39
CA VAL A 31 18.58 13.74 18.86
C VAL A 31 19.95 13.17 19.22
N SER A 32 21.00 13.97 19.10
CA SER A 32 22.36 13.53 19.45
C SER A 32 22.45 13.11 20.91
N LYS A 33 21.81 13.82 21.83
CA LYS A 33 21.78 13.46 23.26
C LYS A 33 20.95 12.20 23.55
N SER A 34 19.74 12.13 23.01
CA SER A 34 18.83 10.97 23.18
C SER A 34 19.39 9.70 22.53
N VAL A 35 19.95 9.81 21.33
CA VAL A 35 20.59 8.70 20.62
C VAL A 35 21.84 8.25 21.35
N LYS A 36 22.62 9.14 21.95
CA LYS A 36 23.84 8.80 22.66
C LYS A 36 23.58 7.93 23.87
N SER A 37 22.61 8.27 24.73
CA SER A 37 22.28 7.47 25.92
C SER A 37 21.72 6.08 25.57
N ARG A 38 20.89 5.98 24.53
CA ARG A 38 20.36 4.70 24.03
C ARG A 38 21.43 3.88 23.32
N GLN A 39 22.32 4.54 22.60
CA GLN A 39 23.46 3.89 21.94
C GLN A 39 24.45 3.32 22.97
N GLU A 40 24.71 4.03 24.05
CA GLU A 40 25.52 3.53 25.19
C GLU A 40 24.91 2.28 25.82
N TYR A 41 23.59 2.26 26.04
CA TYR A 41 22.89 1.07 26.52
C TYR A 41 23.02 -0.11 25.55
N ILE A 42 22.79 0.12 24.24
CA ILE A 42 22.93 -0.92 23.21
C ILE A 42 24.38 -1.44 23.14
N GLU A 43 25.37 -0.55 23.21
CA GLU A 43 26.78 -0.91 23.23
C GLU A 43 27.13 -1.76 24.45
N GLN A 44 26.58 -1.43 25.63
CA GLN A 44 26.78 -2.22 26.84
C GLN A 44 26.16 -3.62 26.74
N VAL A 45 24.93 -3.73 26.20
CA VAL A 45 24.28 -5.02 25.94
C VAL A 45 25.06 -5.83 24.91
N GLN A 46 25.56 -5.18 23.85
CA GLN A 46 26.39 -5.81 22.83
C GLN A 46 27.72 -6.30 23.40
N GLN A 47 28.35 -5.51 24.27
CA GLN A 47 29.60 -5.89 24.91
C GLN A 47 29.41 -7.11 25.83
N ASN A 48 28.37 -7.11 26.69
CA ASN A 48 28.06 -8.24 27.55
C ASN A 48 27.79 -9.53 26.73
N ASN A 49 27.10 -9.42 25.61
CA ASN A 49 26.85 -10.58 24.76
C ASN A 49 28.11 -11.03 23.99
N LYS A 50 28.99 -10.11 23.64
CA LYS A 50 30.30 -10.44 23.05
C LYS A 50 31.16 -11.24 24.01
N GLU A 51 31.20 -10.86 25.30
CA GLU A 51 31.90 -11.57 26.36
C GLU A 51 31.35 -12.99 26.55
N LYS A 52 30.03 -13.12 26.66
CA LYS A 52 29.35 -14.43 26.72
C LYS A 52 29.65 -15.31 25.49
N ARG A 53 29.74 -14.71 24.27
CA ARG A 53 30.14 -15.43 23.05
C ARG A 53 31.56 -15.97 23.15
N LEU A 54 32.49 -15.17 23.68
CA LEU A 54 33.88 -15.57 23.84
C LEU A 54 34.02 -16.69 24.88
N GLU A 55 33.34 -16.60 26.03
CA GLU A 55 33.30 -17.67 27.00
C GLU A 55 32.77 -18.99 26.41
N LEU A 56 31.66 -18.92 25.67
CA LEU A 56 31.05 -20.09 25.05
C LEU A 56 31.99 -20.77 24.05
N LEU A 57 32.82 -20.01 23.35
CA LEU A 57 33.76 -20.54 22.37
C LEU A 57 35.06 -21.06 22.98
N GLN A 58 35.47 -20.57 24.16
CA GLN A 58 36.69 -21.00 24.82
C GLN A 58 36.59 -22.37 25.48
N TYR A 59 35.40 -22.74 25.97
CA TYR A 59 35.21 -23.95 26.79
C TYR A 59 34.41 -25.05 26.10
N THR A 60 34.28 -25.03 24.78
CA THR A 60 33.38 -25.95 24.11
C THR A 60 34.10 -27.22 23.61
N SER A 61 33.90 -28.31 24.33
CA SER A 61 34.27 -29.66 23.87
C SER A 61 33.44 -30.11 22.65
N PRO A 62 33.80 -31.21 21.97
CA PRO A 62 32.97 -31.76 20.88
C PRO A 62 31.52 -32.04 21.33
N GLU A 63 31.30 -32.57 22.53
CA GLU A 63 29.97 -32.82 23.11
C GLU A 63 29.27 -31.51 23.41
N GLY A 64 29.99 -30.48 23.86
CA GLY A 64 29.49 -29.13 24.08
C GLY A 64 28.95 -28.51 22.79
N TRP A 65 29.64 -28.71 21.66
CA TRP A 65 29.16 -28.24 20.33
C TRP A 65 27.86 -28.92 19.94
N VAL A 66 27.68 -30.23 20.18
CA VAL A 66 26.41 -30.91 19.89
C VAL A 66 25.26 -30.26 20.67
N LYS A 67 25.45 -29.96 21.95
CA LYS A 67 24.44 -29.28 22.81
C LYS A 67 24.12 -27.88 22.27
N ILE A 68 25.14 -27.12 21.87
CA ILE A 68 24.97 -25.77 21.29
C ILE A 68 24.18 -25.83 19.95
N ILE A 69 24.50 -26.76 19.07
CA ILE A 69 23.81 -26.94 17.80
C ILE A 69 22.33 -27.33 18.05
N MET A 70 22.09 -28.24 19.00
CA MET A 70 20.71 -28.58 19.38
C MET A 70 19.96 -27.37 19.91
N LYS A 71 20.59 -26.58 20.79
CA LYS A 71 19.97 -25.35 21.30
C LYS A 71 19.69 -24.32 20.17
N CYS A 72 20.57 -24.15 19.19
CA CYS A 72 20.33 -23.31 18.02
C CYS A 72 19.16 -23.82 17.15
N LYS A 73 19.00 -25.16 17.11
CA LYS A 73 17.88 -25.79 16.39
C LYS A 73 16.55 -25.55 17.09
N GLU A 74 16.52 -25.50 18.41
CA GLU A 74 15.31 -25.31 19.22
C GLU A 74 15.00 -23.82 19.43
N ASP A 75 16.00 -23.02 19.78
CA ASP A 75 15.86 -21.61 20.14
C ASP A 75 16.47 -20.68 19.06
N PRO A 76 15.63 -20.07 18.22
CA PRO A 76 16.10 -19.13 17.21
C PRO A 76 16.73 -17.88 17.82
N ILE A 77 16.23 -17.38 18.95
CA ILE A 77 16.75 -16.17 19.59
C ILE A 77 18.17 -16.40 20.12
N PHE A 78 18.43 -17.59 20.70
CA PHE A 78 19.77 -17.98 21.09
C PHE A 78 20.72 -17.99 19.89
N PHE A 79 20.32 -18.55 18.74
CA PHE A 79 21.13 -18.56 17.53
C PHE A 79 21.50 -17.15 17.07
N PHE A 80 20.53 -16.24 17.03
CA PHE A 80 20.77 -14.84 16.65
C PHE A 80 21.77 -14.18 17.62
N ASN A 81 21.43 -14.15 18.88
CA ASN A 81 22.19 -13.39 19.88
C ASN A 81 23.59 -13.95 20.13
N MET A 82 23.80 -15.26 19.96
CA MET A 82 25.11 -15.88 20.21
C MET A 82 26.02 -15.96 18.97
N PHE A 83 25.46 -16.07 17.75
CA PHE A 83 26.29 -16.42 16.61
C PHE A 83 26.19 -15.46 15.42
N LEU A 84 25.09 -14.75 15.23
CA LEU A 84 24.92 -13.90 14.07
C LEU A 84 25.59 -12.53 14.24
N TRP A 85 25.97 -11.96 13.13
CA TRP A 85 26.54 -10.63 13.00
C TRP A 85 25.79 -9.83 11.93
N THR A 86 25.71 -8.51 12.12
CA THR A 86 25.19 -7.58 11.14
C THR A 86 26.25 -6.58 10.72
N TYR A 87 25.97 -5.93 9.60
CA TYR A 87 26.76 -4.83 9.09
C TYR A 87 25.91 -3.56 9.05
N ASN A 88 26.39 -2.51 9.74
CA ASN A 88 25.76 -1.19 9.69
C ASN A 88 26.82 -0.13 9.37
N PRO A 89 26.86 0.38 8.11
CA PRO A 89 27.89 1.34 7.69
C PRO A 89 27.79 2.70 8.41
N ARG A 90 26.68 2.98 9.09
CA ARG A 90 26.47 4.23 9.84
C ARG A 90 27.21 4.25 11.20
N LEU A 91 27.72 3.10 11.64
CA LEU A 91 28.45 2.98 12.90
C LEU A 91 29.96 3.13 12.69
N ALA A 92 30.67 3.71 13.67
CA ALA A 92 32.14 3.77 13.67
C ALA A 92 32.80 2.39 13.55
N LYS A 93 32.17 1.36 14.13
CA LYS A 93 32.52 -0.05 13.97
C LYS A 93 31.36 -0.75 13.26
N PRO A 94 31.39 -0.88 11.92
CA PRO A 94 30.23 -1.33 11.15
C PRO A 94 29.87 -2.80 11.34
N HIS A 95 30.80 -3.62 11.80
CA HIS A 95 30.61 -5.05 12.07
C HIS A 95 30.23 -5.26 13.53
N VAL A 96 28.94 -5.50 13.78
CA VAL A 96 28.40 -5.63 15.14
C VAL A 96 27.73 -6.99 15.34
N PRO A 97 27.79 -7.55 16.57
CA PRO A 97 26.97 -8.70 16.94
C PRO A 97 25.49 -8.42 16.70
N PHE A 98 24.76 -9.41 16.17
CA PHE A 98 23.32 -9.27 15.96
C PHE A 98 22.59 -9.56 17.27
N ILE A 99 22.33 -8.52 18.03
CA ILE A 99 21.48 -8.60 19.24
C ILE A 99 20.10 -8.12 18.84
N THR A 100 19.12 -8.99 19.02
CA THR A 100 17.74 -8.72 18.63
C THR A 100 17.04 -7.81 19.65
N TYR A 101 16.16 -6.94 19.14
CA TYR A 101 15.23 -6.17 19.97
C TYR A 101 14.01 -7.03 20.34
N PRO A 102 13.28 -6.72 21.42
CA PRO A 102 12.11 -7.49 21.84
C PRO A 102 11.08 -7.70 20.73
N TYR A 103 10.76 -6.67 19.93
CA TYR A 103 9.83 -6.81 18.79
C TYR A 103 10.37 -7.72 17.67
N GLN A 104 11.68 -7.81 17.51
CA GLN A 104 12.30 -8.75 16.58
C GLN A 104 12.22 -10.18 17.13
N ASP A 105 12.37 -10.39 18.43
CA ASP A 105 12.18 -11.68 19.05
C ASP A 105 10.76 -12.21 18.86
N ASP A 106 9.75 -11.35 19.07
CA ASP A 106 8.35 -11.69 18.83
C ASP A 106 8.07 -11.97 17.36
N PHE A 107 8.66 -11.18 16.47
CA PHE A 107 8.58 -11.41 15.04
C PHE A 107 9.20 -12.75 14.63
N ILE A 108 10.40 -13.08 15.10
CA ILE A 108 11.08 -14.35 14.83
C ILE A 108 10.20 -15.53 15.27
N LYS A 109 9.67 -15.50 16.51
CA LYS A 109 8.78 -16.54 17.03
C LYS A 109 7.54 -16.71 16.16
N GLN A 110 6.92 -15.61 15.75
CA GLN A 110 5.71 -15.63 14.92
C GLN A 110 5.97 -16.23 13.51
N ILE A 111 7.10 -15.88 12.88
CA ILE A 111 7.48 -16.42 11.56
C ILE A 111 7.82 -17.91 11.66
N VAL A 112 8.61 -18.30 12.66
CA VAL A 112 8.97 -19.71 12.88
C VAL A 112 7.71 -20.56 13.09
N SER A 113 6.82 -20.13 13.97
CA SER A 113 5.54 -20.82 14.22
C SER A 113 4.68 -20.93 12.96
N ALA A 114 4.57 -19.86 12.18
CA ALA A 114 3.74 -19.86 10.96
C ALA A 114 4.27 -20.86 9.91
N VAL A 115 5.58 -20.92 9.73
CA VAL A 115 6.19 -21.87 8.77
C VAL A 115 6.08 -23.30 9.24
N GLU A 116 6.22 -23.56 10.55
CA GLU A 116 6.04 -24.89 11.13
C GLU A 116 4.60 -25.38 11.02
N THR A 117 3.63 -24.48 11.03
CA THR A 117 2.19 -24.79 10.92
C THR A 117 1.65 -24.67 9.48
N GLY A 118 2.46 -24.28 8.51
CA GLY A 118 2.02 -24.14 7.11
C GLY A 118 1.04 -22.97 6.87
N ILE A 119 1.17 -21.88 7.63
CA ILE A 119 0.27 -20.72 7.56
C ILE A 119 0.93 -19.57 6.80
N ASP A 120 0.27 -19.06 5.76
CA ASP A 120 0.72 -17.88 5.02
C ASP A 120 0.75 -16.63 5.92
N VAL A 121 1.80 -15.83 5.77
CA VAL A 121 2.02 -14.62 6.58
C VAL A 121 2.07 -13.38 5.71
N TRP A 122 1.31 -12.37 6.10
CA TRP A 122 1.28 -11.04 5.49
C TRP A 122 1.88 -10.01 6.45
N ILE A 123 2.96 -9.35 6.02
CA ILE A 123 3.77 -8.49 6.89
C ILE A 123 3.78 -7.07 6.36
N GLU A 124 3.25 -6.14 7.13
CA GLU A 124 3.42 -4.71 6.90
C GLU A 124 4.36 -4.10 7.95
N LYS A 125 5.30 -3.34 7.49
CA LYS A 125 6.36 -2.80 8.35
C LYS A 125 6.73 -1.37 7.99
N SER A 126 7.13 -0.59 8.98
CA SER A 126 7.86 0.65 8.76
C SER A 126 9.27 0.35 8.20
N ARG A 127 9.82 1.30 7.46
CA ARG A 127 11.18 1.18 6.90
C ARG A 127 12.24 1.15 8.00
N ASP A 128 13.41 0.58 7.73
CA ASP A 128 14.56 0.52 8.63
C ASP A 128 14.29 -0.11 10.01
N MET A 129 13.48 -1.18 10.04
CA MET A 129 13.23 -1.98 11.25
C MET A 129 14.25 -3.12 11.45
N GLY A 130 15.28 -3.22 10.63
CA GLY A 130 16.28 -4.29 10.68
C GLY A 130 15.79 -5.68 10.25
N LEU A 131 14.53 -5.77 9.76
CA LEU A 131 13.86 -7.05 9.53
C LEU A 131 14.41 -7.83 8.35
N SER A 132 15.05 -7.19 7.36
CA SER A 132 15.71 -7.91 6.26
C SER A 132 16.84 -8.79 6.79
N TRP A 133 17.63 -8.30 7.74
CA TRP A 133 18.65 -9.09 8.44
C TRP A 133 18.03 -10.22 9.27
N VAL A 134 16.90 -9.94 9.96
CA VAL A 134 16.17 -10.94 10.73
C VAL A 134 15.67 -12.07 9.83
N MET A 135 14.99 -11.75 8.72
CA MET A 135 14.49 -12.77 7.80
C MET A 135 15.61 -13.64 7.22
N LEU A 136 16.70 -13.02 6.79
CA LEU A 136 17.86 -13.76 6.27
C LEU A 136 18.51 -14.64 7.35
N GLY A 137 18.56 -14.19 8.59
CA GLY A 137 19.02 -14.99 9.73
C GLY A 137 18.11 -16.19 10.02
N ILE A 138 16.79 -16.04 9.88
CA ILE A 138 15.82 -17.14 9.99
C ILE A 138 16.05 -18.16 8.86
N PHE A 139 16.23 -17.70 7.60
CA PHE A 139 16.50 -18.60 6.47
C PHE A 139 17.80 -19.36 6.66
N LEU A 140 18.83 -18.67 7.11
CA LEU A 140 20.10 -19.29 7.43
C LEU A 140 19.97 -20.37 8.52
N ARG A 141 19.18 -20.10 9.58
CA ARG A 141 18.91 -21.08 10.63
C ARG A 141 18.17 -22.31 10.08
N TRP A 142 17.15 -22.12 9.26
CA TRP A 142 16.44 -23.23 8.64
C TRP A 142 17.34 -24.06 7.73
N PHE A 143 18.15 -23.40 6.92
CA PHE A 143 19.15 -24.05 6.09
C PHE A 143 20.17 -24.87 6.92
N LEU A 144 20.68 -24.32 8.01
CA LEU A 144 21.74 -24.95 8.81
C LEU A 144 21.22 -26.10 9.71
N PHE A 145 20.02 -25.97 10.30
CA PHE A 145 19.59 -26.85 11.39
C PHE A 145 18.28 -27.60 11.12
N LYS A 146 17.51 -27.18 10.11
CA LYS A 146 16.25 -27.85 9.75
C LYS A 146 16.33 -28.55 8.38
N GLU A 147 17.39 -28.32 7.63
CA GLU A 147 17.58 -28.85 6.28
C GLU A 147 16.43 -28.46 5.33
N TRP A 148 15.91 -27.24 5.49
CA TRP A 148 14.80 -26.72 4.70
C TRP A 148 15.28 -25.89 3.52
N SER A 149 14.61 -26.06 2.38
CA SER A 149 14.81 -25.24 1.21
C SER A 149 13.92 -24.01 1.26
N VAL A 150 14.53 -22.85 1.01
CA VAL A 150 13.88 -21.54 1.01
C VAL A 150 14.05 -20.90 -0.37
N LEU A 151 12.96 -20.42 -0.94
CA LEU A 151 12.98 -19.62 -2.16
C LEU A 151 12.77 -18.14 -1.80
N LEU A 152 13.75 -17.31 -2.17
CA LEU A 152 13.60 -15.87 -2.14
C LEU A 152 13.08 -15.40 -3.49
N TRP A 153 12.14 -14.48 -3.46
CA TRP A 153 11.55 -13.92 -4.64
C TRP A 153 11.47 -12.38 -4.52
N SER A 154 12.19 -11.65 -5.35
CA SER A 154 12.24 -10.19 -5.37
C SER A 154 12.14 -9.64 -6.79
N TYR A 155 11.80 -8.36 -6.92
CA TYR A 155 11.58 -7.69 -8.20
C TYR A 155 12.87 -7.42 -8.97
N LYS A 156 13.98 -7.09 -8.28
CA LYS A 156 15.25 -6.72 -8.89
C LYS A 156 16.36 -7.70 -8.52
N GLU A 157 17.07 -8.16 -9.52
CA GLU A 157 18.20 -9.07 -9.42
C GLU A 157 19.32 -8.52 -8.53
N ASP A 158 19.67 -7.24 -8.71
CA ASP A 158 20.73 -6.57 -7.95
C ASP A 158 20.47 -6.50 -6.44
N TYR A 159 19.20 -6.47 -6.02
CA TYR A 159 18.84 -6.51 -4.59
C TYR A 159 18.95 -7.93 -4.00
N VAL A 160 18.98 -8.92 -4.87
CA VAL A 160 19.10 -10.32 -4.47
C VAL A 160 20.55 -10.72 -4.33
N ASP A 161 21.36 -10.56 -5.37
CA ASP A 161 22.76 -10.99 -5.36
C ASP A 161 23.67 -10.07 -6.17
N ALA A 162 24.28 -9.10 -5.50
CA ALA A 162 25.35 -8.26 -6.03
C ALA A 162 26.60 -8.49 -5.19
N GLN A 163 27.59 -9.18 -5.74
CA GLN A 163 28.80 -9.55 -5.04
C GLN A 163 29.53 -8.33 -4.48
N GLY A 164 29.85 -8.38 -3.18
CA GLY A 164 30.48 -7.28 -2.44
C GLY A 164 29.53 -6.17 -1.99
N ASN A 165 28.28 -6.17 -2.43
CA ASN A 165 27.27 -5.20 -2.01
C ASN A 165 26.44 -5.74 -0.84
N MET A 166 26.69 -5.19 0.36
CA MET A 166 25.96 -5.56 1.59
C MET A 166 24.48 -5.18 1.60
N ASP A 167 23.99 -4.50 0.57
CA ASP A 167 22.55 -4.25 0.41
C ASP A 167 21.82 -5.42 -0.24
N SER A 168 22.56 -6.35 -0.90
CA SER A 168 21.96 -7.54 -1.49
C SER A 168 21.74 -8.67 -0.47
N ALA A 169 20.68 -9.46 -0.68
CA ALA A 169 20.26 -10.50 0.27
C ALA A 169 21.32 -11.62 0.39
N PHE A 170 21.85 -12.12 -0.74
CA PHE A 170 22.83 -13.20 -0.73
C PHE A 170 24.19 -12.76 -0.17
N GLU A 171 24.61 -11.52 -0.37
CA GLU A 171 25.84 -11.03 0.26
C GLU A 171 25.72 -10.95 1.78
N ARG A 172 24.56 -10.55 2.30
CA ARG A 172 24.25 -10.61 3.75
C ARG A 172 24.27 -12.05 4.28
N LEU A 173 23.71 -13.01 3.53
CA LEU A 173 23.76 -14.44 3.89
C LEU A 173 25.19 -14.96 3.93
N ARG A 174 26.01 -14.65 2.89
CA ARG A 174 27.43 -15.00 2.84
C ARG A 174 28.21 -14.37 3.99
N TYR A 175 27.91 -13.13 4.30
CA TYR A 175 28.50 -12.40 5.42
C TYR A 175 28.23 -13.08 6.76
N MET A 176 26.98 -13.45 7.04
CA MET A 176 26.63 -14.20 8.25
C MET A 176 27.30 -15.59 8.27
N LEU A 177 27.21 -16.34 7.18
CA LEU A 177 27.87 -17.65 7.04
C LEU A 177 29.37 -17.61 7.28
N LYS A 178 30.05 -16.61 6.70
CA LYS A 178 31.52 -16.44 6.87
C LYS A 178 31.92 -16.34 8.33
N ARG A 179 31.10 -15.70 9.17
CA ARG A 179 31.37 -15.45 10.59
C ARG A 179 30.94 -16.56 11.54
N LEU A 180 30.16 -17.54 11.07
CA LEU A 180 29.80 -18.68 11.89
C LEU A 180 31.02 -19.60 12.18
N PRO A 181 31.05 -20.25 13.36
CA PRO A 181 32.01 -21.31 13.65
C PRO A 181 31.99 -22.44 12.61
N LYS A 182 33.15 -23.03 12.37
CA LYS A 182 33.27 -24.14 11.38
C LYS A 182 32.35 -25.32 11.70
N GLN A 183 32.15 -25.60 12.98
CA GLN A 183 31.32 -26.71 13.49
C GLN A 183 29.83 -26.58 13.13
N MET A 184 29.38 -25.36 12.83
CA MET A 184 27.99 -25.08 12.42
C MET A 184 27.79 -25.11 10.91
N LYS A 185 28.84 -25.15 10.13
CA LYS A 185 28.75 -25.10 8.66
C LYS A 185 28.65 -26.49 8.07
N PRO A 186 27.76 -26.71 7.09
CA PRO A 186 27.71 -27.98 6.36
C PRO A 186 29.06 -28.26 5.67
N LYS A 187 29.45 -29.53 5.63
CA LYS A 187 30.57 -29.98 4.79
C LYS A 187 30.16 -29.81 3.32
N ASN A 188 31.08 -29.38 2.48
CA ASN A 188 30.85 -29.20 1.03
C ASN A 188 29.72 -28.21 0.68
N LEU A 189 29.66 -27.10 1.43
CA LEU A 189 28.78 -25.96 1.12
C LEU A 189 29.11 -25.40 -0.27
N LEU A 190 28.13 -25.36 -1.15
CA LEU A 190 28.22 -24.71 -2.45
C LEU A 190 27.64 -23.30 -2.34
N ASN A 191 28.46 -22.33 -2.74
CA ASN A 191 28.08 -20.92 -2.77
C ASN A 191 28.22 -20.41 -4.21
N LYS A 192 27.10 -20.39 -4.92
CA LYS A 192 27.00 -19.92 -6.30
C LYS A 192 26.23 -18.60 -6.34
N TYR A 193 26.23 -17.97 -7.50
CA TYR A 193 25.38 -16.83 -7.78
C TYR A 193 23.92 -17.20 -7.55
N MET A 194 23.22 -16.43 -6.71
CA MET A 194 21.81 -16.62 -6.34
C MET A 194 21.45 -18.00 -5.75
N ASN A 195 22.44 -18.73 -5.25
CA ASN A 195 22.21 -20.05 -4.68
C ASN A 195 23.26 -20.37 -3.62
N ILE A 196 22.80 -20.76 -2.44
CA ILE A 196 23.60 -21.35 -1.37
C ILE A 196 23.01 -22.71 -1.08
N SER A 197 23.76 -23.79 -1.39
CA SER A 197 23.27 -25.16 -1.24
C SER A 197 24.24 -26.05 -0.48
N ALA A 198 23.70 -27.09 0.12
CA ALA A 198 24.44 -28.16 0.80
C ALA A 198 24.20 -29.50 0.08
N PRO A 199 25.05 -30.51 0.29
CA PRO A 199 24.76 -31.88 -0.15
C PRO A 199 23.35 -32.28 0.33
N TRP A 200 22.67 -33.13 -0.46
CA TRP A 200 21.31 -33.62 -0.15
C TRP A 200 20.16 -32.66 -0.48
N CYS A 201 20.39 -31.65 -1.35
CA CYS A 201 19.35 -30.86 -2.02
C CYS A 201 18.57 -29.85 -1.18
N TRP A 202 19.00 -29.43 0.00
CA TRP A 202 18.43 -28.22 0.60
C TRP A 202 19.24 -26.99 0.22
N GLU A 203 18.53 -25.90 -0.02
CA GLU A 203 19.14 -24.67 -0.53
C GLU A 203 18.40 -23.41 -0.13
N ILE A 204 19.11 -22.29 -0.14
CA ILE A 204 18.54 -20.96 -0.26
C ILE A 204 18.78 -20.54 -1.70
N SER A 205 17.71 -20.39 -2.45
CA SER A 205 17.75 -20.03 -3.87
C SER A 205 16.91 -18.81 -4.15
N TRP A 206 17.15 -18.17 -5.29
CA TRP A 206 16.33 -17.09 -5.80
C TRP A 206 15.83 -17.45 -7.20
N ASP A 207 14.64 -16.96 -7.54
CA ASP A 207 14.07 -17.12 -8.86
C ASP A 207 13.51 -15.81 -9.39
N VAL A 208 13.62 -15.63 -10.71
CA VAL A 208 13.09 -14.47 -11.42
C VAL A 208 11.58 -14.61 -11.65
N TRP A 209 10.95 -13.52 -11.59
CA TRP A 209 9.54 -13.24 -11.72
C TRP A 209 8.79 -13.88 -12.91
N VAL A 210 9.47 -14.05 -14.05
CA VAL A 210 8.82 -14.39 -15.33
C VAL A 210 8.68 -15.89 -15.54
N ASN A 211 9.59 -16.68 -14.98
CA ASN A 211 9.69 -18.11 -15.25
C ASN A 211 9.55 -18.96 -13.99
N PHE A 212 8.51 -18.67 -13.20
CA PHE A 212 8.27 -19.48 -12.01
C PHE A 212 8.08 -20.96 -12.37
N TRP A 213 9.11 -21.75 -12.10
CA TRP A 213 9.10 -23.18 -12.34
C TRP A 213 8.32 -23.87 -11.23
N THR A 214 7.09 -24.24 -11.49
CA THR A 214 6.18 -24.94 -10.55
C THR A 214 6.67 -26.33 -10.11
N TRP A 215 7.77 -26.80 -10.66
CA TRP A 215 8.31 -28.13 -10.42
C TRP A 215 9.07 -28.32 -9.10
N TRP A 216 9.53 -27.23 -8.51
CA TRP A 216 10.43 -27.27 -7.37
C TRP A 216 9.69 -26.92 -6.09
N ARG A 217 9.36 -27.94 -5.29
CA ARG A 217 8.71 -27.72 -4.00
C ARG A 217 9.71 -27.15 -2.99
N ARG A 218 9.27 -26.16 -2.22
CA ARG A 218 10.03 -25.49 -1.18
C ARG A 218 9.28 -25.51 0.14
N LYS A 219 9.99 -25.51 1.27
CA LYS A 219 9.32 -25.37 2.57
C LYS A 219 8.72 -23.99 2.73
N VAL A 220 9.42 -22.96 2.23
CA VAL A 220 9.01 -21.56 2.34
C VAL A 220 9.28 -20.81 1.03
N VAL A 221 8.34 -19.98 0.63
CA VAL A 221 8.53 -18.94 -0.41
C VAL A 221 8.40 -17.57 0.24
N PHE A 222 9.47 -16.80 0.19
CA PHE A 222 9.51 -15.43 0.67
C PHE A 222 9.39 -14.46 -0.50
N MET A 223 8.38 -13.60 -0.46
CA MET A 223 8.06 -12.63 -1.51
C MET A 223 8.36 -11.21 -1.03
N ASP A 224 9.55 -10.74 -1.36
CA ASP A 224 9.94 -9.35 -1.11
C ASP A 224 9.32 -8.43 -2.15
N GLU A 225 9.05 -7.18 -1.76
CA GLU A 225 8.47 -6.14 -2.62
C GLU A 225 7.13 -6.52 -3.28
N PHE A 226 6.32 -7.36 -2.63
CA PHE A 226 5.11 -7.91 -3.24
C PHE A 226 4.10 -6.84 -3.68
N ALA A 227 3.98 -5.71 -2.99
CA ALA A 227 3.06 -4.61 -3.34
C ALA A 227 3.44 -3.84 -4.62
N LEU A 228 4.68 -4.00 -5.13
CA LEU A 228 5.15 -3.32 -6.34
C LEU A 228 4.96 -4.13 -7.62
N ARG A 229 4.38 -5.34 -7.53
CA ARG A 229 4.37 -6.28 -8.64
C ARG A 229 3.24 -6.07 -9.63
N PRO A 230 3.51 -5.95 -10.93
CA PRO A 230 2.51 -6.20 -11.95
C PRO A 230 2.15 -7.70 -11.98
N ARG A 231 0.87 -8.04 -12.10
CA ARG A 231 0.35 -9.43 -12.11
C ARG A 231 0.55 -10.19 -10.79
N ASP A 232 0.37 -9.52 -9.68
CA ASP A 232 0.44 -10.08 -8.33
C ASP A 232 -0.57 -11.24 -8.10
N GLU A 233 -1.75 -11.21 -8.73
CA GLU A 233 -2.71 -12.32 -8.69
C GLU A 233 -2.16 -13.61 -9.32
N THR A 234 -1.46 -13.50 -10.46
CA THR A 234 -0.81 -14.65 -11.11
C THR A 234 0.27 -15.24 -10.22
N ALA A 235 1.03 -14.39 -9.54
CA ALA A 235 2.05 -14.80 -8.58
C ALA A 235 1.44 -15.56 -7.40
N LEU A 236 0.35 -15.05 -6.86
CA LEU A 236 -0.37 -15.67 -5.76
C LEU A 236 -0.89 -17.07 -6.13
N GLN A 237 -1.45 -17.22 -7.33
CA GLN A 237 -1.95 -18.51 -7.83
C GLN A 237 -0.82 -19.52 -8.05
N LYS A 238 0.24 -19.12 -8.76
CA LYS A 238 1.35 -20.03 -9.10
C LYS A 238 2.12 -20.54 -7.89
N THR A 239 2.22 -19.75 -6.82
CA THR A 239 2.97 -20.13 -5.61
C THR A 239 2.20 -21.04 -4.66
N LYS A 240 0.90 -21.21 -4.84
CA LYS A 240 0.05 -22.00 -3.95
C LYS A 240 0.48 -23.46 -3.87
N ASP A 241 0.88 -24.05 -4.99
CA ASP A 241 1.21 -25.47 -5.07
C ASP A 241 2.72 -25.75 -4.88
N VAL A 242 3.53 -24.72 -4.72
CA VAL A 242 4.99 -24.81 -4.59
C VAL A 242 5.43 -24.95 -3.14
N THR A 243 4.68 -24.40 -2.22
CA THR A 243 5.05 -24.32 -0.79
C THR A 243 3.85 -24.44 0.12
N GLU A 244 4.09 -24.90 1.35
CA GLU A 244 3.11 -24.92 2.42
C GLU A 244 2.94 -23.54 3.09
N CYS A 245 3.97 -22.68 3.02
CA CYS A 245 3.95 -21.37 3.64
C CYS A 245 4.56 -20.30 2.74
N ARG A 246 3.79 -19.25 2.50
CA ARG A 246 4.23 -18.06 1.78
C ARG A 246 4.35 -16.89 2.77
N ILE A 247 5.41 -16.12 2.62
CA ILE A 247 5.64 -14.92 3.42
C ILE A 247 5.63 -13.73 2.47
N PHE A 248 4.60 -12.89 2.57
CA PHE A 248 4.43 -11.66 1.79
C PHE A 248 4.83 -10.46 2.64
N TRP A 249 5.70 -9.65 2.13
CA TRP A 249 6.15 -8.51 2.91
C TRP A 249 6.39 -7.28 2.02
N TRP A 250 5.93 -6.13 2.50
CA TRP A 250 6.27 -4.82 1.94
C TRP A 250 5.83 -3.66 2.85
N THR A 251 6.15 -2.44 2.44
CA THR A 251 5.51 -1.21 2.91
C THR A 251 4.24 -0.95 2.10
N PRO A 252 3.23 -0.19 2.59
CA PRO A 252 2.03 0.16 1.84
C PRO A 252 2.33 0.81 0.49
N ASN A 253 1.56 0.44 -0.53
CA ASN A 253 1.57 1.08 -1.85
C ASN A 253 0.13 1.16 -2.37
N GLY A 254 -0.72 1.89 -1.64
CA GLY A 254 -2.15 1.97 -1.91
C GLY A 254 -2.90 0.65 -1.73
N THR A 255 -4.19 0.65 -2.09
CA THR A 255 -5.08 -0.51 -2.00
C THR A 255 -5.38 -1.14 -3.38
N GLY A 256 -4.84 -0.59 -4.47
CA GLY A 256 -5.09 -1.07 -5.84
C GLY A 256 -4.46 -2.42 -6.19
N ASN A 257 -3.45 -2.86 -5.45
CA ASN A 257 -2.76 -4.16 -5.63
C ASN A 257 -3.31 -5.23 -4.67
N VAL A 258 -3.03 -6.50 -4.93
CA VAL A 258 -3.49 -7.63 -4.09
C VAL A 258 -3.00 -7.50 -2.65
N TYR A 259 -1.75 -7.09 -2.44
CA TYR A 259 -1.21 -6.91 -1.11
C TYR A 259 -2.02 -5.88 -0.29
N GLY A 260 -2.28 -4.71 -0.86
CA GLY A 260 -3.10 -3.68 -0.23
C GLY A 260 -4.54 -4.15 0.04
N LYS A 261 -5.15 -4.86 -0.92
CA LYS A 261 -6.51 -5.44 -0.76
C LYS A 261 -6.57 -6.45 0.38
N VAL A 262 -5.59 -7.34 0.48
CA VAL A 262 -5.51 -8.31 1.60
C VAL A 262 -5.30 -7.59 2.92
N MET A 263 -4.33 -6.68 2.99
CA MET A 263 -3.94 -6.02 4.24
C MET A 263 -5.02 -5.07 4.79
N THR A 264 -5.85 -4.49 3.92
CA THR A 264 -7.02 -3.66 4.30
C THR A 264 -8.31 -4.48 4.46
N ASN A 265 -8.21 -5.81 4.41
CA ASN A 265 -9.35 -6.73 4.61
C ASN A 265 -10.49 -6.53 3.58
N HIS A 266 -10.12 -6.29 2.33
CA HIS A 266 -11.10 -6.18 1.24
C HIS A 266 -11.94 -7.46 1.09
N LYS A 267 -13.25 -7.33 0.92
CA LYS A 267 -14.22 -8.44 0.95
C LYS A 267 -13.83 -9.63 0.07
N ALA A 268 -13.34 -9.38 -1.15
CA ALA A 268 -12.95 -10.44 -2.09
C ALA A 268 -11.64 -11.16 -1.71
N TYR A 269 -10.76 -10.54 -0.91
CA TYR A 269 -9.41 -11.04 -0.62
C TYR A 269 -9.18 -11.41 0.84
N ARG A 270 -10.14 -11.13 1.74
CA ARG A 270 -9.97 -11.38 3.18
C ARG A 270 -9.73 -12.85 3.54
N HIS A 271 -10.16 -13.79 2.69
CA HIS A 271 -9.93 -15.22 2.88
C HIS A 271 -8.45 -15.61 2.74
N LEU A 272 -7.61 -14.75 2.14
CA LEU A 272 -6.17 -14.92 2.00
C LEU A 272 -5.40 -14.42 3.22
N LEU A 273 -6.02 -13.62 4.09
CA LEU A 273 -5.39 -13.07 5.29
C LEU A 273 -5.39 -14.09 6.42
N ASN A 274 -4.48 -15.08 6.34
CA ASN A 274 -4.37 -16.13 7.34
C ASN A 274 -3.67 -15.63 8.60
N LYS A 275 -2.55 -14.91 8.47
CA LYS A 275 -1.82 -14.28 9.56
C LYS A 275 -1.28 -12.92 9.13
N LYS A 276 -1.65 -11.87 9.88
CA LYS A 276 -1.15 -10.51 9.70
C LYS A 276 -0.15 -10.15 10.80
N ILE A 277 1.01 -9.61 10.39
CA ILE A 277 1.99 -9.03 11.30
C ILE A 277 2.18 -7.57 10.92
N ARG A 278 1.92 -6.67 11.85
CA ARG A 278 2.13 -5.23 11.68
C ARG A 278 3.24 -4.75 12.59
N LEU A 279 4.24 -4.08 12.01
CA LEU A 279 5.43 -3.61 12.71
C LEU A 279 5.59 -2.09 12.54
N PRO A 280 4.83 -1.30 13.30
CA PRO A 280 4.90 0.15 13.25
C PRO A 280 6.24 0.65 13.84
N ARG A 281 6.66 1.86 13.43
CA ARG A 281 7.92 2.50 13.85
C ARG A 281 8.12 2.54 15.37
N ARG A 282 7.04 2.73 16.12
CA ARG A 282 7.06 2.86 17.59
C ARG A 282 7.61 1.63 18.33
N LEU A 283 7.64 0.46 17.68
CA LEU A 283 8.25 -0.75 18.24
C LEU A 283 9.78 -0.68 18.23
N HIS A 284 10.36 0.18 17.40
CA HIS A 284 11.82 0.30 17.28
C HIS A 284 12.34 1.33 18.29
N PRO A 285 13.23 0.94 19.25
CA PRO A 285 13.63 1.81 20.35
C PRO A 285 14.35 3.09 19.93
N LEU A 286 14.95 3.13 18.74
CA LEU A 286 15.63 4.32 18.23
C LEU A 286 14.73 5.23 17.36
N LYS A 287 13.46 4.86 17.12
CA LYS A 287 12.52 5.66 16.31
C LYS A 287 11.56 6.44 17.21
N THR A 288 12.13 7.36 17.96
CA THR A 288 11.40 8.24 18.89
C THR A 288 10.45 9.21 18.20
N ASN A 289 9.65 9.94 18.96
CA ASN A 289 8.81 11.00 18.42
C ASN A 289 9.65 12.12 17.80
N THR A 290 10.79 12.47 18.39
CA THR A 290 11.76 13.42 17.81
C THR A 290 12.27 12.96 16.45
N TRP A 291 12.61 11.66 16.31
CA TRP A 291 12.96 11.08 15.02
C TRP A 291 11.80 11.22 14.01
N TYR A 292 10.58 11.03 14.45
CA TYR A 292 9.40 11.12 13.60
C TYR A 292 9.12 12.54 13.09
N GLU A 293 9.23 13.55 13.96
CA GLU A 293 9.09 14.96 13.53
C GLU A 293 10.14 15.33 12.48
N PHE A 294 11.37 14.82 12.61
CA PHE A 294 12.38 14.98 11.56
C PHE A 294 11.98 14.32 10.24
N GLN A 295 11.41 13.10 10.29
CA GLN A 295 10.92 12.44 9.08
C GLN A 295 9.82 13.27 8.40
N LYS A 296 8.90 13.87 9.15
CA LYS A 296 7.88 14.77 8.62
C LYS A 296 8.46 15.99 7.89
N MET A 297 9.54 16.56 8.40
CA MET A 297 10.20 17.73 7.78
C MET A 297 10.98 17.38 6.51
N THR A 298 11.45 16.15 6.38
CA THR A 298 12.41 15.76 5.33
C THR A 298 11.80 14.86 4.24
N ARG A 299 10.57 14.36 4.44
CA ARG A 299 9.88 13.47 3.52
C ARG A 299 8.63 14.12 2.93
N THR A 300 8.26 13.68 1.74
CA THR A 300 6.92 13.99 1.22
C THR A 300 5.85 13.27 2.02
N ALA A 301 4.61 13.78 2.01
CA ALA A 301 3.49 13.14 2.71
C ALA A 301 3.27 11.69 2.24
N THR A 302 3.41 11.42 0.93
CA THR A 302 3.28 10.07 0.37
C THR A 302 4.39 9.14 0.85
N ASP A 303 5.66 9.59 0.83
CA ASP A 303 6.80 8.80 1.30
C ASP A 303 6.72 8.53 2.82
N LEU A 304 6.31 9.54 3.60
CA LEU A 304 6.08 9.38 5.05
C LEU A 304 4.99 8.33 5.32
N ALA A 305 3.85 8.44 4.64
CA ALA A 305 2.72 7.53 4.78
C ALA A 305 3.08 6.09 4.41
N GLN A 306 3.83 5.92 3.31
CA GLN A 306 4.26 4.62 2.81
C GLN A 306 5.33 3.99 3.71
N GLU A 307 6.41 4.73 3.97
CA GLU A 307 7.64 4.17 4.53
C GLU A 307 7.68 4.20 6.06
N VAL A 308 6.92 5.10 6.70
CA VAL A 308 6.97 5.32 8.14
C VAL A 308 5.66 4.94 8.84
N ASP A 309 4.52 5.45 8.34
CA ASP A 309 3.23 5.36 9.05
C ASP A 309 2.44 4.09 8.73
N ILE A 310 2.82 3.35 7.71
CA ILE A 310 2.10 2.17 7.23
C ILE A 310 0.64 2.57 6.89
N SER A 311 0.48 3.64 6.10
CA SER A 311 -0.81 4.15 5.65
C SER A 311 -1.06 3.76 4.19
N TYR A 312 -2.22 3.15 3.93
CA TYR A 312 -2.61 2.76 2.57
C TYR A 312 -3.31 3.88 1.82
N GLU A 313 -3.93 4.81 2.53
CA GLU A 313 -4.72 5.89 1.92
C GLU A 313 -3.85 6.94 1.22
N THR A 314 -2.73 7.30 1.83
CA THR A 314 -1.83 8.35 1.33
C THR A 314 -0.54 7.82 0.69
N SER A 315 -0.37 6.50 0.60
CA SER A 315 0.85 5.86 0.12
C SER A 315 0.88 5.56 -1.38
N VAL A 316 -0.07 6.08 -2.17
CA VAL A 316 -0.13 5.81 -3.62
C VAL A 316 0.95 6.57 -4.36
N VAL A 317 1.93 5.84 -4.88
CA VAL A 317 2.99 6.40 -5.72
C VAL A 317 2.43 6.81 -7.08
N ASN A 318 2.80 7.99 -7.58
CA ASN A 318 2.29 8.57 -8.82
C ASN A 318 0.77 8.78 -8.83
N ALA A 319 0.17 9.14 -7.68
CA ALA A 319 -1.25 9.45 -7.62
C ALA A 319 -1.65 10.55 -8.63
N VAL A 320 -2.82 10.39 -9.26
CA VAL A 320 -3.39 11.40 -10.16
C VAL A 320 -3.81 12.64 -9.37
N TYR A 321 -4.29 12.42 -8.14
CA TYR A 321 -4.79 13.46 -7.25
C TYR A 321 -4.09 13.41 -5.87
N PRO A 322 -2.80 13.73 -5.79
CA PRO A 322 -2.02 13.54 -4.56
C PRO A 322 -2.47 14.43 -3.40
N LEU A 323 -3.13 15.55 -3.68
CA LEU A 323 -3.59 16.51 -2.67
C LEU A 323 -5.09 16.35 -2.32
N PHE A 324 -5.77 15.33 -2.84
CA PHE A 324 -7.22 15.15 -2.65
C PHE A 324 -7.64 15.22 -1.17
N LEU A 325 -7.00 14.45 -0.29
CA LEU A 325 -7.33 14.43 1.14
C LEU A 325 -7.02 15.74 1.89
N GLN A 326 -6.16 16.58 1.33
CA GLN A 326 -5.80 17.87 1.93
C GLN A 326 -6.73 19.00 1.46
N MET A 327 -7.23 18.91 0.24
CA MET A 327 -8.00 19.97 -0.41
C MET A 327 -9.50 19.75 -0.32
N ALA A 328 -9.98 18.51 -0.48
CA ALA A 328 -11.40 18.19 -0.45
C ALA A 328 -11.90 17.99 1.00
N THR A 329 -13.08 18.51 1.30
CA THR A 329 -13.64 18.47 2.66
C THR A 329 -14.65 17.32 2.81
N LYS A 330 -14.32 16.36 3.66
CA LYS A 330 -15.21 15.25 4.04
C LYS A 330 -16.17 15.67 5.15
N GLY A 331 -17.45 15.32 5.04
CA GLY A 331 -18.43 15.66 6.05
C GLY A 331 -19.74 14.88 5.91
N THR A 332 -20.81 15.39 6.50
CA THR A 332 -22.16 14.90 6.27
C THR A 332 -22.93 15.94 5.46
N TYR A 333 -23.21 15.60 4.21
CA TYR A 333 -23.89 16.49 3.28
C TYR A 333 -25.14 15.81 2.71
N VAL A 334 -26.27 16.41 2.98
CA VAL A 334 -27.58 15.92 2.52
C VAL A 334 -28.01 16.68 1.27
N TYR A 335 -28.85 16.01 0.47
CA TYR A 335 -29.45 16.61 -0.71
C TYR A 335 -30.31 17.83 -0.32
N ASP A 336 -30.07 18.96 -0.99
CA ASP A 336 -30.80 20.22 -0.81
C ASP A 336 -31.60 20.54 -2.08
N VAL A 337 -32.92 20.57 -1.97
CA VAL A 337 -33.85 20.81 -3.10
C VAL A 337 -33.71 22.20 -3.71
N THR A 338 -33.06 23.13 -3.02
CA THR A 338 -32.86 24.52 -3.48
C THR A 338 -31.61 24.70 -4.33
N ARG A 339 -30.71 23.69 -4.31
CA ARG A 339 -29.46 23.75 -5.06
C ARG A 339 -29.59 23.10 -6.45
N HIS A 340 -28.86 23.63 -7.40
CA HIS A 340 -28.72 23.00 -8.71
C HIS A 340 -28.07 21.64 -8.60
N THR A 341 -28.63 20.65 -9.31
CA THR A 341 -28.24 19.25 -9.25
C THR A 341 -27.68 18.80 -10.59
N TYR A 342 -26.55 18.12 -10.55
CA TYR A 342 -25.83 17.62 -11.72
C TYR A 342 -25.56 16.14 -11.56
N TRP A 343 -25.51 15.42 -12.68
CA TRP A 343 -25.23 13.99 -12.72
C TRP A 343 -24.03 13.75 -13.64
N SER A 344 -23.04 13.01 -13.17
CA SER A 344 -21.95 12.53 -14.00
C SER A 344 -21.95 11.01 -14.05
N TRP A 345 -21.65 10.49 -15.23
CA TRP A 345 -21.67 9.08 -15.54
C TRP A 345 -20.36 8.63 -16.14
N ASP A 346 -20.00 7.38 -15.94
CA ASP A 346 -18.95 6.69 -16.68
C ASP A 346 -19.47 5.31 -17.11
N PHE A 347 -19.49 5.09 -18.42
CA PHE A 347 -19.99 3.87 -19.04
C PHE A 347 -18.82 3.01 -19.51
N GLY A 348 -18.27 2.19 -18.60
CA GLY A 348 -17.26 1.17 -18.91
C GLY A 348 -17.90 -0.09 -19.48
N ARG A 349 -17.08 -0.97 -20.05
CA ARG A 349 -17.54 -2.27 -20.59
C ARG A 349 -18.10 -3.18 -19.50
N ASP A 350 -17.46 -3.19 -18.36
CA ASP A 350 -17.70 -4.09 -17.23
C ASP A 350 -18.32 -3.37 -16.03
N SER A 351 -18.33 -2.06 -16.01
CA SER A 351 -18.75 -1.28 -14.86
C SER A 351 -19.38 0.06 -15.27
N ILE A 352 -20.49 0.40 -14.62
CA ILE A 352 -21.16 1.69 -14.77
C ILE A 352 -21.06 2.43 -13.44
N ALA A 353 -20.55 3.66 -13.45
CA ALA A 353 -20.46 4.52 -12.29
C ALA A 353 -21.32 5.78 -12.43
N PHE A 354 -21.78 6.30 -11.31
CA PHE A 354 -22.64 7.46 -11.21
C PHE A 354 -22.26 8.32 -10.02
N CYS A 355 -22.28 9.64 -10.21
CA CYS A 355 -22.11 10.62 -9.14
C CYS A 355 -23.19 11.70 -9.22
N LEU A 356 -23.81 11.99 -8.08
CA LEU A 356 -24.79 13.05 -7.87
C LEU A 356 -24.13 14.25 -7.20
N TRP A 357 -24.18 15.39 -7.86
CA TRP A 357 -23.56 16.63 -7.45
C TRP A 357 -24.57 17.73 -7.20
N GLN A 358 -24.25 18.63 -6.28
CA GLN A 358 -24.95 19.90 -6.12
C GLN A 358 -23.92 21.04 -6.08
N LYS A 359 -24.31 22.20 -6.60
CA LYS A 359 -23.50 23.41 -6.60
C LYS A 359 -24.20 24.52 -5.86
N ASP A 360 -23.45 25.18 -4.99
CA ASP A 360 -23.83 26.43 -4.37
C ASP A 360 -23.25 27.59 -5.20
N PHE A 361 -24.12 28.33 -5.89
CA PHE A 361 -23.70 29.43 -6.74
C PHE A 361 -23.21 30.66 -5.98
N GLN A 362 -23.54 30.78 -4.70
CA GLN A 362 -23.08 31.93 -3.90
C GLN A 362 -21.63 31.76 -3.47
N THR A 363 -21.26 30.56 -3.07
CA THR A 363 -19.89 30.25 -2.60
C THR A 363 -19.01 29.62 -3.68
N GLY A 364 -19.60 29.12 -4.75
CA GLY A 364 -18.93 28.32 -5.77
C GLY A 364 -18.57 26.90 -5.30
N ASN A 365 -19.01 26.51 -4.09
CA ASN A 365 -18.72 25.18 -3.54
C ASN A 365 -19.53 24.09 -4.25
N VAL A 366 -18.92 22.94 -4.37
CA VAL A 366 -19.48 21.74 -5.01
C VAL A 366 -19.62 20.65 -3.98
N PHE A 367 -20.78 20.01 -3.95
CA PHE A 367 -21.12 18.96 -3.01
C PHE A 367 -21.36 17.65 -3.74
N LEU A 368 -20.57 16.62 -3.48
CA LEU A 368 -20.88 15.27 -3.88
C LEU A 368 -21.80 14.64 -2.83
N ILE A 369 -23.06 14.46 -3.22
CA ILE A 369 -24.11 13.96 -2.33
C ILE A 369 -24.13 12.43 -2.32
N LYS A 370 -24.09 11.78 -3.50
CA LYS A 370 -24.19 10.34 -3.63
C LYS A 370 -23.35 9.83 -4.79
N SER A 371 -22.74 8.67 -4.60
CA SER A 371 -22.07 7.94 -5.67
C SER A 371 -22.33 6.45 -5.54
N PHE A 372 -22.45 5.75 -6.64
CA PHE A 372 -22.57 4.29 -6.66
C PHE A 372 -22.11 3.73 -8.01
N ARG A 373 -21.71 2.47 -7.99
CA ARG A 373 -21.20 1.72 -9.14
C ARG A 373 -21.82 0.33 -9.16
N ARG A 374 -22.03 -0.20 -10.35
CA ARG A 374 -22.44 -1.60 -10.56
C ARG A 374 -21.57 -2.24 -11.64
N VAL A 375 -21.22 -3.48 -11.41
CA VAL A 375 -20.38 -4.30 -12.29
C VAL A 375 -21.26 -5.29 -13.04
N ASN A 376 -21.04 -5.43 -14.36
CA ASN A 376 -21.77 -6.35 -15.24
C ASN A 376 -23.30 -6.11 -15.29
N TRP A 377 -23.72 -4.85 -15.13
CA TRP A 377 -25.13 -4.47 -15.23
C TRP A 377 -25.51 -3.99 -16.63
N ASN A 378 -26.75 -4.25 -17.00
CA ASN A 378 -27.35 -3.66 -18.20
C ASN A 378 -27.56 -2.15 -17.96
N ILE A 379 -27.34 -1.35 -19.01
CA ILE A 379 -27.50 0.12 -18.95
C ILE A 379 -28.91 0.54 -18.55
N LYS A 380 -29.94 -0.17 -19.03
CA LYS A 380 -31.34 0.13 -18.72
C LYS A 380 -31.66 -0.15 -17.25
N ASP A 381 -31.18 -1.26 -16.69
CA ASP A 381 -31.36 -1.58 -15.27
C ASP A 381 -30.69 -0.55 -14.37
N PHE A 382 -29.47 -0.13 -14.75
CA PHE A 382 -28.77 0.93 -14.02
C PHE A 382 -29.48 2.29 -14.13
N ALA A 383 -29.99 2.65 -15.32
CA ALA A 383 -30.76 3.87 -15.50
C ALA A 383 -32.05 3.88 -14.68
N TRP A 384 -32.77 2.76 -14.56
CA TRP A 384 -33.93 2.63 -13.69
C TRP A 384 -33.56 2.84 -12.21
N LEU A 385 -32.42 2.31 -11.77
CA LEU A 385 -31.90 2.56 -10.44
C LEU A 385 -31.73 4.07 -10.18
N VAL A 386 -31.10 4.78 -11.14
CA VAL A 386 -30.87 6.23 -11.06
C VAL A 386 -32.18 7.03 -11.12
N LEU A 387 -33.15 6.59 -11.90
CA LEU A 387 -34.48 7.23 -11.97
C LEU A 387 -35.35 6.95 -10.74
N GLY A 388 -34.91 6.08 -9.84
CA GLY A 388 -35.67 5.68 -8.66
C GLY A 388 -36.92 4.85 -8.97
N LYS A 389 -36.96 4.21 -10.14
CA LYS A 389 -38.12 3.46 -10.63
C LYS A 389 -37.74 2.01 -10.90
N PRO A 390 -38.14 1.04 -10.07
CA PRO A 390 -37.86 -0.37 -10.36
C PRO A 390 -38.61 -0.80 -11.62
N TYR A 391 -37.87 -1.44 -12.52
CA TYR A 391 -38.48 -2.05 -13.71
C TYR A 391 -39.23 -3.31 -13.29
N ALA A 392 -40.54 -3.36 -13.54
CA ALA A 392 -41.42 -4.38 -13.00
C ALA A 392 -41.05 -5.83 -13.36
N TRP A 393 -40.36 -6.05 -14.47
CA TRP A 393 -39.97 -7.37 -14.97
C TRP A 393 -38.62 -7.88 -14.46
N ASN A 394 -37.77 -7.02 -13.85
CA ASN A 394 -36.43 -7.36 -13.41
C ASN A 394 -36.18 -7.01 -11.93
N SER A 395 -37.19 -7.04 -11.09
CA SER A 395 -37.08 -6.71 -9.66
C SER A 395 -36.03 -7.59 -8.91
N TRP A 396 -35.75 -8.77 -9.41
CA TRP A 396 -34.73 -9.71 -8.88
C TRP A 396 -33.29 -9.28 -9.12
N VAL A 397 -33.03 -8.30 -9.98
CA VAL A 397 -31.68 -7.74 -10.24
C VAL A 397 -31.24 -6.81 -9.12
N TYR A 398 -32.19 -6.20 -8.40
CA TYR A 398 -31.95 -5.18 -7.38
C TYR A 398 -31.86 -5.79 -5.98
N ASP A 399 -30.83 -5.40 -5.24
CA ASP A 399 -30.66 -5.76 -3.84
C ASP A 399 -31.29 -4.71 -2.88
N GLU A 400 -31.21 -4.96 -1.56
CA GLU A 400 -31.74 -4.04 -0.54
C GLU A 400 -31.09 -2.65 -0.58
N ARG A 401 -29.81 -2.57 -0.99
CA ARG A 401 -29.10 -1.28 -1.12
C ARG A 401 -29.61 -0.51 -2.32
N ASP A 402 -29.92 -1.20 -3.41
CA ASP A 402 -30.47 -0.60 -4.62
C ASP A 402 -31.86 0.01 -4.35
N PHE A 403 -32.69 -0.66 -3.59
CA PHE A 403 -34.00 -0.10 -3.18
C PHE A 403 -33.86 1.13 -2.29
N LYS A 404 -32.85 1.19 -1.39
CA LYS A 404 -32.54 2.40 -0.61
C LYS A 404 -32.07 3.55 -1.51
N ILE A 405 -31.24 3.26 -2.53
CA ILE A 405 -30.81 4.24 -3.53
C ILE A 405 -32.01 4.74 -4.33
N MET A 406 -32.85 3.86 -4.84
CA MET A 406 -34.07 4.23 -5.60
C MET A 406 -34.99 5.16 -4.78
N LYS A 407 -35.27 4.82 -3.52
CA LYS A 407 -36.08 5.65 -2.64
C LYS A 407 -35.48 7.05 -2.44
N PHE A 408 -34.17 7.15 -2.33
CA PHE A 408 -33.47 8.43 -2.27
C PHE A 408 -33.58 9.18 -3.60
N MET A 409 -33.34 8.51 -4.73
CA MET A 409 -33.33 9.13 -6.06
C MET A 409 -34.72 9.65 -6.49
N GLN A 410 -35.82 9.12 -5.95
CA GLN A 410 -37.18 9.65 -6.16
C GLN A 410 -37.36 11.08 -5.62
N LEU A 411 -36.53 11.49 -4.66
CA LEU A 411 -36.57 12.84 -4.08
C LEU A 411 -35.71 13.83 -4.87
N VAL A 412 -34.86 13.35 -5.79
CA VAL A 412 -33.88 14.16 -6.52
C VAL A 412 -34.53 14.81 -7.75
N ARG A 413 -34.35 16.13 -7.89
CA ARG A 413 -34.73 16.87 -9.10
C ARG A 413 -33.52 16.95 -10.03
N PHE A 414 -33.77 16.73 -11.31
CA PHE A 414 -32.74 16.82 -12.33
C PHE A 414 -32.60 18.23 -12.88
N HIS A 415 -31.36 18.61 -13.20
CA HIS A 415 -31.09 19.83 -13.97
C HIS A 415 -30.22 19.51 -15.19
N ASP A 416 -28.99 18.98 -14.99
CA ASP A 416 -28.07 18.70 -16.05
C ASP A 416 -27.41 17.32 -15.92
N HIS A 417 -27.04 16.74 -17.07
CA HIS A 417 -26.34 15.47 -17.16
C HIS A 417 -25.05 15.64 -17.91
N PHE A 418 -23.95 15.12 -17.35
CA PHE A 418 -22.63 15.12 -17.98
C PHE A 418 -22.18 13.70 -18.29
N TRP A 419 -21.50 13.54 -19.41
CA TRP A 419 -21.08 12.25 -19.85
C TRP A 419 -19.90 12.32 -20.86
N ASP A 420 -19.19 11.18 -21.06
CA ASP A 420 -18.11 11.04 -22.01
C ASP A 420 -18.58 11.18 -23.46
N PRO A 421 -18.11 12.20 -24.19
CA PRO A 421 -18.46 12.39 -25.59
C PRO A 421 -17.94 11.28 -26.52
N TYR A 422 -16.94 10.50 -26.11
CA TYR A 422 -16.31 9.48 -26.94
C TYR A 422 -17.07 8.15 -27.00
N ASN A 423 -17.77 7.78 -25.92
CA ASN A 423 -18.50 6.52 -25.84
C ASN A 423 -19.99 6.64 -26.23
N SER A 424 -20.42 7.82 -26.68
CA SER A 424 -21.83 8.10 -26.99
C SER A 424 -22.42 7.21 -28.07
N ASP A 425 -21.63 6.85 -29.02
CA ASP A 425 -22.03 6.05 -30.18
C ASP A 425 -21.56 4.59 -30.07
N SER A 426 -20.93 4.22 -28.94
CA SER A 426 -20.57 2.81 -28.69
C SER A 426 -21.82 1.98 -28.46
N ARG A 427 -21.89 0.83 -29.14
CA ARG A 427 -22.97 -0.14 -28.95
C ARG A 427 -22.82 -0.81 -27.61
N THR A 428 -23.92 -1.03 -26.92
CA THR A 428 -23.89 -1.81 -25.66
C THR A 428 -23.62 -3.27 -25.98
N VAL A 429 -22.98 -3.98 -25.06
CA VAL A 429 -22.68 -5.43 -25.21
C VAL A 429 -23.95 -6.28 -25.36
N VAL A 430 -25.11 -5.73 -25.00
CA VAL A 430 -26.39 -6.45 -24.90
C VAL A 430 -27.42 -5.99 -25.96
N SER A 431 -27.22 -4.83 -26.60
CA SER A 431 -28.13 -4.34 -27.65
C SER A 431 -27.39 -3.59 -28.75
N ASP A 432 -27.90 -3.64 -29.99
CA ASP A 432 -27.39 -2.89 -31.14
C ASP A 432 -27.63 -1.37 -31.03
N ASP A 433 -28.33 -0.92 -30.00
CA ASP A 433 -28.62 0.48 -29.74
C ASP A 433 -27.44 1.18 -29.04
N SER A 434 -27.19 2.43 -29.42
CA SER A 434 -26.21 3.26 -28.72
C SER A 434 -26.70 3.57 -27.29
N ILE A 435 -25.76 3.73 -26.35
CA ILE A 435 -26.04 4.11 -24.96
C ILE A 435 -26.92 5.35 -24.90
N ARG A 436 -26.64 6.35 -25.74
CA ARG A 436 -27.41 7.59 -25.85
C ARG A 436 -28.88 7.33 -26.20
N LYS A 437 -29.15 6.48 -27.19
CA LYS A 437 -30.51 6.14 -27.59
C LYS A 437 -31.27 5.45 -26.48
N ALA A 438 -30.66 4.44 -25.86
CA ALA A 438 -31.26 3.69 -24.77
C ALA A 438 -31.63 4.59 -23.57
N LEU A 439 -30.80 5.57 -23.23
CA LEU A 439 -31.06 6.52 -22.15
C LEU A 439 -32.09 7.58 -22.54
N SER A 440 -32.07 8.05 -23.79
CA SER A 440 -33.06 9.02 -24.32
C SER A 440 -34.47 8.44 -24.32
N GLU A 441 -34.64 7.15 -24.64
CA GLU A 441 -35.93 6.43 -24.55
C GLU A 441 -36.48 6.39 -23.12
N MET A 442 -35.59 6.49 -22.12
CA MET A 442 -35.96 6.55 -20.70
C MET A 442 -36.10 7.97 -20.17
N GLY A 443 -35.98 8.99 -21.02
CA GLY A 443 -36.08 10.39 -20.65
C GLY A 443 -34.79 11.00 -20.08
N ILE A 444 -33.66 10.29 -20.19
CA ILE A 444 -32.33 10.78 -19.78
C ILE A 444 -31.61 11.34 -21.01
N ASN A 445 -31.58 12.67 -21.13
CA ASN A 445 -30.88 13.36 -22.22
C ASN A 445 -29.48 13.75 -21.77
N LEU A 446 -28.48 13.05 -22.30
CA LEU A 446 -27.07 13.31 -21.99
C LEU A 446 -26.57 14.57 -22.71
N THR A 447 -26.00 15.49 -21.96
CA THR A 447 -25.39 16.72 -22.47
C THR A 447 -23.87 16.66 -22.31
N THR A 448 -23.14 17.03 -23.37
CA THR A 448 -21.68 17.14 -23.35
C THR A 448 -21.30 18.47 -23.98
N ASN A 449 -20.69 19.36 -23.23
CA ASN A 449 -20.41 20.71 -23.70
C ASN A 449 -19.07 20.88 -24.41
N ARG A 450 -18.07 20.03 -24.19
CA ARG A 450 -16.72 20.17 -24.79
C ARG A 450 -16.02 18.84 -24.99
N LYS A 451 -15.13 18.81 -26.00
CA LYS A 451 -14.14 17.73 -26.20
C LYS A 451 -12.82 18.13 -25.55
N SER A 452 -12.72 17.99 -24.24
CA SER A 452 -11.48 18.23 -23.51
C SER A 452 -10.58 16.99 -23.52
N THR A 453 -9.28 17.20 -23.62
CA THR A 453 -8.30 16.11 -23.43
C THR A 453 -8.33 15.59 -21.99
N LEU A 454 -7.89 14.35 -21.79
CA LEU A 454 -7.81 13.76 -20.43
C LEU A 454 -6.96 14.64 -19.49
N ARG A 455 -5.87 15.22 -20.00
CA ARG A 455 -5.00 16.11 -19.22
C ARG A 455 -5.72 17.37 -18.76
N GLU A 456 -6.51 17.98 -19.64
CA GLU A 456 -7.32 19.16 -19.30
C GLU A 456 -8.36 18.82 -18.25
N ARG A 457 -9.05 17.68 -18.36
CA ARG A 457 -10.02 17.21 -17.35
C ARG A 457 -9.37 17.02 -15.98
N ILE A 458 -8.21 16.35 -15.94
CA ILE A 458 -7.45 16.16 -14.69
C ILE A 458 -7.06 17.51 -14.09
N THR A 459 -6.56 18.44 -14.90
CA THR A 459 -6.18 19.78 -14.42
C THR A 459 -7.37 20.55 -13.84
N LYS A 460 -8.51 20.56 -14.54
CA LYS A 460 -9.75 21.20 -14.04
C LYS A 460 -10.22 20.57 -12.73
N THR A 461 -10.15 19.25 -12.61
CA THR A 461 -10.49 18.52 -11.40
C THR A 461 -9.57 18.91 -10.25
N GLN A 462 -8.25 18.98 -10.48
CA GLN A 462 -7.29 19.42 -9.47
C GLN A 462 -7.57 20.84 -8.98
N LEU A 463 -7.88 21.77 -9.90
CA LEU A 463 -8.23 23.14 -9.56
C LEU A 463 -9.55 23.25 -8.78
N GLY A 464 -10.49 22.34 -9.03
CA GLY A 464 -11.79 22.31 -8.37
C GLY A 464 -11.80 21.67 -6.96
N MET A 465 -10.74 20.94 -6.59
CA MET A 465 -10.72 20.15 -5.35
C MET A 465 -10.82 20.97 -4.08
N ASN A 466 -10.31 22.19 -4.04
CA ASN A 466 -10.42 23.08 -2.87
C ASN A 466 -11.85 23.56 -2.58
N ARG A 467 -12.76 23.40 -3.55
CA ARG A 467 -14.19 23.71 -3.44
C ARG A 467 -15.05 22.46 -3.30
N LEU A 468 -14.44 21.28 -3.26
CA LEU A 468 -15.13 20.00 -3.21
C LEU A 468 -15.42 19.60 -1.77
N PHE A 469 -16.71 19.44 -1.49
CA PHE A 469 -17.26 18.86 -0.27
C PHE A 469 -17.91 17.53 -0.63
N TYR A 470 -17.65 16.46 0.12
CA TYR A 470 -18.24 15.16 -0.17
C TYR A 470 -18.76 14.44 1.06
N ASP A 471 -19.90 13.78 0.90
CA ASP A 471 -20.51 13.04 1.99
C ASP A 471 -19.70 11.80 2.33
N LYS A 472 -19.56 11.51 3.63
CA LYS A 472 -18.79 10.38 4.18
C LYS A 472 -19.25 9.01 3.68
N ASP A 473 -20.50 8.88 3.24
CA ASP A 473 -21.05 7.63 2.71
C ASP A 473 -20.52 7.30 1.30
N ASN A 474 -19.79 8.23 0.65
CA ASN A 474 -19.14 8.02 -0.65
C ASN A 474 -17.74 7.38 -0.51
N TYR A 475 -17.56 6.46 0.43
CA TYR A 475 -16.27 5.83 0.72
C TYR A 475 -15.64 5.12 -0.49
N GLU A 476 -16.42 4.36 -1.27
CA GLU A 476 -15.91 3.65 -2.45
C GLU A 476 -15.34 4.64 -3.49
N ARG A 477 -16.02 5.77 -3.71
CA ARG A 477 -15.55 6.83 -4.60
C ARG A 477 -14.31 7.54 -4.02
N GLU A 478 -14.28 7.82 -2.72
CA GLU A 478 -13.12 8.40 -2.04
C GLU A 478 -11.88 7.54 -2.28
N GLN A 479 -11.98 6.24 -2.02
CA GLN A 479 -10.89 5.29 -2.27
C GLN A 479 -10.48 5.23 -3.74
N SER A 480 -11.42 5.26 -4.65
CA SER A 480 -11.17 5.28 -6.09
C SER A 480 -10.34 6.50 -6.53
N ILE A 481 -10.64 7.68 -6.02
CA ILE A 481 -9.87 8.90 -6.32
C ILE A 481 -8.45 8.81 -5.72
N ILE A 482 -8.33 8.37 -4.46
CA ILE A 482 -7.05 8.23 -3.77
C ILE A 482 -6.15 7.21 -4.49
N GLN A 483 -6.70 6.09 -4.94
CA GLN A 483 -5.96 4.99 -5.54
C GLN A 483 -5.65 5.19 -7.03
N SER A 484 -6.26 6.17 -7.68
CA SER A 484 -5.98 6.48 -9.09
C SER A 484 -4.54 6.94 -9.27
N HIS A 485 -3.79 6.28 -10.17
CA HIS A 485 -2.36 6.52 -10.33
C HIS A 485 -1.90 6.43 -11.79
N TYR A 486 -0.75 7.01 -12.07
CA TYR A 486 -0.03 6.80 -13.33
C TYR A 486 0.84 5.53 -13.25
N PRO A 487 1.13 4.87 -14.38
CA PRO A 487 2.05 3.73 -14.41
C PRO A 487 3.42 4.12 -13.83
N GLN A 488 4.04 3.18 -13.12
CA GLN A 488 5.41 3.40 -12.62
C GLN A 488 6.40 3.38 -13.79
N LYS A 489 7.34 4.32 -13.79
CA LYS A 489 8.50 4.30 -14.70
C LYS A 489 9.33 3.05 -14.43
N SER A 490 9.59 2.22 -15.44
CA SER A 490 10.74 1.32 -15.38
C SER A 490 12.01 2.14 -15.60
N GLU A 491 13.03 1.93 -14.77
CA GLU A 491 14.26 2.76 -14.74
C GLU A 491 15.01 2.85 -16.09
N ASN A 492 14.71 1.99 -17.05
CA ASN A 492 15.44 1.86 -18.31
C ASN A 492 14.62 2.07 -19.59
N ARG A 493 13.39 2.57 -19.52
CA ARG A 493 12.56 2.85 -20.71
C ARG A 493 11.85 4.18 -20.57
N GLU A 494 11.93 5.00 -21.62
CA GLU A 494 11.00 6.12 -21.78
C GLU A 494 9.57 5.61 -21.87
N LEU A 495 8.65 6.23 -21.13
CA LEU A 495 7.23 5.91 -21.19
C LEU A 495 6.69 6.25 -22.57
N THR A 496 6.02 5.31 -23.20
CA THR A 496 5.22 5.58 -24.42
C THR A 496 4.12 6.58 -24.11
N SER A 497 3.51 7.17 -25.14
CA SER A 497 2.38 8.11 -24.97
C SER A 497 1.22 7.48 -24.19
N GLU A 498 0.93 6.19 -24.39
CA GLU A 498 -0.09 5.44 -23.65
C GLU A 498 0.28 5.23 -22.17
N GLN A 499 1.55 5.01 -21.87
CA GLN A 499 2.05 4.84 -20.49
C GLN A 499 2.10 6.16 -19.69
N ARG A 500 1.89 7.30 -20.34
CA ARG A 500 1.74 8.61 -19.69
C ARG A 500 0.31 8.92 -19.27
N LEU A 501 -0.63 8.03 -19.53
CA LEU A 501 -2.01 8.13 -19.11
C LEU A 501 -2.19 7.43 -17.74
N PRO A 502 -3.15 7.88 -16.91
CA PRO A 502 -3.52 7.15 -15.71
C PRO A 502 -3.93 5.71 -16.00
N VAL A 503 -3.61 4.80 -15.10
CA VAL A 503 -4.01 3.40 -15.21
C VAL A 503 -5.53 3.30 -15.32
N HIS A 504 -6.00 2.51 -16.28
CA HIS A 504 -7.42 2.20 -16.42
C HIS A 504 -7.72 0.89 -15.69
N ASP A 505 -8.24 1.00 -14.49
CA ASP A 505 -8.59 -0.08 -13.58
C ASP A 505 -9.97 0.17 -12.94
N GLU A 506 -10.34 -0.60 -11.94
CA GLU A 506 -11.60 -0.40 -11.21
C GLU A 506 -11.74 0.99 -10.56
N ASN A 507 -10.62 1.68 -10.30
CA ASN A 507 -10.60 3.02 -9.72
C ASN A 507 -10.87 4.11 -10.76
N SER A 508 -10.72 3.81 -12.04
CA SER A 508 -10.88 4.79 -13.12
C SER A 508 -12.31 5.30 -13.25
N HIS A 509 -13.32 4.49 -12.94
CA HIS A 509 -14.73 4.84 -13.17
C HIS A 509 -15.21 6.04 -12.36
N PHE A 510 -15.01 6.05 -11.05
CA PHE A 510 -15.38 7.22 -10.22
C PHE A 510 -14.47 8.42 -10.46
N ARG A 511 -13.20 8.18 -10.78
CA ARG A 511 -12.29 9.24 -11.22
C ARG A 511 -12.86 9.93 -12.46
N THR A 512 -13.23 9.18 -13.48
CA THR A 512 -13.79 9.69 -14.74
C THR A 512 -15.10 10.44 -14.51
N CYS A 513 -16.02 9.92 -13.69
CA CYS A 513 -17.22 10.66 -13.29
C CYS A 513 -16.89 12.02 -12.67
N THR A 514 -15.87 12.08 -11.81
CA THR A 514 -15.44 13.32 -11.17
C THR A 514 -14.83 14.30 -12.18
N GLU A 515 -14.00 13.80 -13.10
CA GLU A 515 -13.40 14.58 -14.19
C GLU A 515 -14.46 15.15 -15.13
N TYR A 516 -15.50 14.39 -15.47
CA TYR A 516 -16.60 14.86 -16.30
C TYR A 516 -17.43 15.96 -15.64
N PHE A 517 -17.64 15.85 -14.33
CA PHE A 517 -18.29 16.91 -13.60
C PHE A 517 -17.49 18.22 -13.68
N PHE A 518 -16.21 18.22 -13.31
CA PHE A 518 -15.38 19.43 -13.33
C PHE A 518 -15.07 19.94 -14.74
N ASP A 519 -15.10 19.09 -15.76
CA ASP A 519 -14.95 19.51 -17.14
C ASP A 519 -16.15 20.27 -17.67
N ASN A 520 -17.35 19.91 -17.23
CA ASN A 520 -18.62 20.48 -17.67
C ASN A 520 -19.27 21.39 -16.63
N GLU A 521 -18.63 21.61 -15.48
CA GLU A 521 -19.14 22.50 -14.45
C GLU A 521 -19.39 23.89 -15.02
N PRO A 522 -20.63 24.45 -14.91
CA PRO A 522 -20.90 25.78 -15.42
C PRO A 522 -20.05 26.81 -14.67
N LEU A 523 -19.20 27.51 -15.37
CA LEU A 523 -18.52 28.69 -14.85
C LEU A 523 -19.57 29.78 -14.73
N VAL A 524 -19.78 30.29 -13.51
CA VAL A 524 -20.62 31.48 -13.28
C VAL A 524 -19.93 32.65 -13.97
N SER A 525 -20.44 33.07 -15.14
CA SER A 525 -20.06 34.37 -15.70
C SER A 525 -20.80 35.47 -14.93
N TRP A 526 -20.18 36.63 -14.76
CA TRP A 526 -20.85 37.79 -14.16
C TRP A 526 -22.12 38.19 -14.94
N ASP A 527 -22.23 37.82 -16.20
CA ASP A 527 -23.39 38.07 -17.06
C ASP A 527 -24.61 37.21 -16.67
N ASP A 528 -24.41 36.02 -16.10
CA ASP A 528 -25.51 35.17 -15.60
C ASP A 528 -26.15 35.72 -14.32
N TRP A 529 -25.46 36.52 -13.52
CA TRP A 529 -26.03 37.22 -12.38
C TRP A 529 -27.09 38.25 -12.78
N GLY A 530 -26.90 38.93 -13.90
CA GLY A 530 -27.86 39.87 -14.47
C GLY A 530 -29.18 39.20 -14.88
N MET A 531 -29.15 38.00 -15.45
CA MET A 531 -30.35 37.26 -15.84
C MET A 531 -31.10 36.65 -14.64
N VAL A 532 -30.42 36.21 -13.61
CA VAL A 532 -31.04 35.65 -12.40
C VAL A 532 -31.78 36.74 -11.61
N ILE A 533 -31.25 37.96 -11.55
CA ILE A 533 -31.92 39.10 -10.90
C ILE A 533 -33.15 39.56 -11.71
N ASN A 534 -33.05 39.60 -13.03
CA ASN A 534 -34.16 39.99 -13.89
C ASN A 534 -35.32 39.00 -13.88
N ASN A 535 -35.06 37.69 -13.84
CA ASN A 535 -36.13 36.68 -13.76
C ASN A 535 -36.81 36.58 -12.38
N ARG A 536 -36.22 37.12 -11.31
CA ARG A 536 -36.87 37.22 -9.99
C ARG A 536 -37.71 38.50 -9.79
N LEU A 537 -37.53 39.48 -10.69
CA LEU A 537 -38.30 40.72 -10.63
C LEU A 537 -39.57 40.67 -11.49
N TYR A 538 -39.78 39.63 -12.31
CA TYR A 538 -40.93 39.47 -13.19
C TYR A 538 -41.70 38.16 -12.98
N SER A 539 -41.51 37.44 -11.86
CA SER A 539 -42.30 36.27 -11.48
C SER A 539 -43.19 36.53 -10.26
#